data_5d54ffcc3d469a575a2ecb7e4a36ca80
#
_entry.id   5d54ffcc3d469a575a2ecb7e4a36ca80
#
_cell.length_a   1.000
_cell.length_b   1.000
_cell.length_c   1.000
_cell.angle_alpha   90.00
_cell.angle_beta   90.00
_cell.angle_gamma   90.00
#
_symmetry.space_group_name_H-M   'P 1'
#
loop_
_entity.id
_entity.type
_entity.pdbx_description
1 polymer ?
#
loop_
_entity_poly.entity_id
_entity_poly.type
_entity_poly.pdbx_seq_one_letter_code
_entity_poly.pdbx_strand_id
1 'polypeptide(L)'
;RLASVQHNRALWYVGCVDGRVVTSLGCFPLQFRIRGETQSGIAIGAVHTVPEFRGRGFAPQLIEWTESDQRQQGVTVSLLYSDIPQEYYERLGYLVCPSWEAKIETAAAFAAARELLQSSPECGFERISRFKKRPTLATLYDNYHASKEILINRDEAYWEFLLAKQPDDEYFLL
;
A
#
# COMPACT_ATOMS: atom_id res chain seq x y z
N ARG A 1 -0.38 18.88 2.28
CA ARG A 1 0.92 18.54 2.91
C ARG A 1 1.24 17.05 2.92
N LEU A 2 0.25 16.16 2.80
CA LEU A 2 0.47 14.72 2.59
C LEU A 2 1.10 14.41 1.23
N ALA A 3 0.95 15.29 0.28
CA ALA A 3 1.52 15.17 -1.07
C ALA A 3 3.06 15.15 -1.11
N SER A 4 3.75 15.43 -0.01
CA SER A 4 5.17 15.74 -0.11
C SER A 4 6.11 14.56 -0.02
N VAL A 5 5.74 13.42 0.57
CA VAL A 5 6.72 12.33 0.79
C VAL A 5 6.61 11.25 -0.27
N GLN A 6 5.47 10.59 -0.37
CA GLN A 6 5.30 9.50 -1.36
C GLN A 6 4.88 10.03 -2.74
N HIS A 7 4.13 11.13 -2.80
CA HIS A 7 3.73 11.74 -4.07
C HIS A 7 4.90 12.32 -4.87
N ASN A 8 5.98 12.71 -4.22
CA ASN A 8 7.20 13.15 -4.91
C ASN A 8 7.89 12.02 -5.68
N ARG A 9 7.59 10.76 -5.37
CA ARG A 9 8.09 9.58 -6.08
C ARG A 9 7.09 9.03 -7.09
N ALA A 10 5.84 9.49 -7.05
CA ALA A 10 4.81 9.03 -7.94
C ALA A 10 5.04 9.55 -9.36
N LEU A 11 4.96 8.66 -10.32
CA LEU A 11 4.88 8.97 -11.74
C LEU A 11 3.41 8.97 -12.15
N TRP A 12 2.98 10.04 -12.82
CA TRP A 12 1.62 10.13 -13.30
C TRP A 12 1.58 9.89 -14.80
N TYR A 13 0.84 8.88 -15.19
CA TYR A 13 0.63 8.52 -16.58
C TYR A 13 -0.76 8.97 -17.00
N VAL A 14 -0.86 9.49 -18.23
CA VAL A 14 -2.12 9.94 -18.81
C VAL A 14 -2.28 9.43 -20.23
N GLY A 15 -3.51 9.03 -20.58
CA GLY A 15 -3.90 8.74 -21.94
C GLY A 15 -4.71 9.90 -22.52
N CYS A 16 -4.38 10.30 -23.74
CA CYS A 16 -5.02 11.41 -24.41
C CYS A 16 -5.72 10.96 -25.69
N VAL A 17 -6.85 11.60 -26.02
CA VAL A 17 -7.53 11.53 -27.31
C VAL A 17 -7.72 12.95 -27.79
N ASP A 18 -7.26 13.24 -28.99
CA ASP A 18 -7.34 14.58 -29.62
C ASP A 18 -6.82 15.71 -28.70
N GLY A 19 -5.70 15.44 -28.00
CA GLY A 19 -5.09 16.40 -27.08
C GLY A 19 -5.78 16.54 -25.71
N ARG A 20 -6.90 15.85 -25.48
CA ARG A 20 -7.63 15.85 -24.21
C ARG A 20 -7.23 14.64 -23.38
N VAL A 21 -6.87 14.84 -22.10
CA VAL A 21 -6.67 13.75 -21.15
C VAL A 21 -7.99 13.04 -20.89
N VAL A 22 -8.04 11.72 -21.15
CA VAL A 22 -9.24 10.88 -20.99
C VAL A 22 -9.08 9.79 -19.95
N THR A 23 -7.85 9.40 -19.65
CA THR A 23 -7.55 8.44 -18.59
C THR A 23 -6.25 8.80 -17.90
N SER A 24 -6.09 8.40 -16.64
CA SER A 24 -4.90 8.63 -15.84
C SER A 24 -4.71 7.54 -14.82
N LEU A 25 -3.47 7.37 -14.37
CA LEU A 25 -3.13 6.55 -13.20
C LEU A 25 -1.89 7.10 -12.49
N GLY A 26 -1.77 6.77 -11.21
CA GLY A 26 -0.56 6.96 -10.43
C GLY A 26 0.26 5.66 -10.38
N CYS A 27 1.53 5.76 -10.68
CA CYS A 27 2.51 4.70 -10.54
C CYS A 27 3.46 5.06 -9.38
N PHE A 28 3.47 4.25 -8.35
CA PHE A 28 4.21 4.49 -7.10
C PHE A 28 5.36 3.49 -7.01
N PRO A 29 6.63 3.92 -7.16
CA PRO A 29 7.77 3.05 -7.01
C PRO A 29 7.82 2.42 -5.61
N LEU A 30 8.03 1.12 -5.56
CA LEU A 30 8.14 0.33 -4.35
C LEU A 30 9.34 -0.62 -4.42
N GLN A 31 9.77 -1.07 -3.26
CA GLN A 31 10.67 -2.20 -3.13
C GLN A 31 9.92 -3.36 -2.48
N PHE A 32 10.13 -4.55 -3.01
CA PHE A 32 9.59 -5.78 -2.46
C PHE A 32 10.73 -6.67 -1.97
N ARG A 33 10.49 -7.41 -0.91
CA ARG A 33 11.31 -8.56 -0.55
C ARG A 33 10.56 -9.82 -0.95
N ILE A 34 11.11 -10.60 -1.87
CA ILE A 34 10.51 -11.83 -2.38
C ILE A 34 11.52 -12.96 -2.14
N ARG A 35 11.16 -13.92 -1.28
CA ARG A 35 12.03 -15.04 -0.91
C ARG A 35 13.42 -14.60 -0.45
N GLY A 36 13.48 -13.50 0.31
CA GLY A 36 14.71 -12.93 0.83
C GLY A 36 15.45 -11.97 -0.10
N GLU A 37 15.10 -11.89 -1.38
CA GLU A 37 15.72 -11.01 -2.36
C GLU A 37 14.93 -9.71 -2.53
N THR A 38 15.64 -8.60 -2.70
CA THR A 38 15.02 -7.30 -2.97
C THR A 38 14.71 -7.18 -4.47
N GLN A 39 13.46 -6.86 -4.77
CA GLN A 39 12.94 -6.69 -6.12
C GLN A 39 12.36 -5.28 -6.29
N SER A 40 12.67 -4.64 -7.42
CA SER A 40 12.03 -3.38 -7.78
C SER A 40 10.60 -3.62 -8.24
N GLY A 41 9.68 -2.82 -7.74
CA GLY A 41 8.28 -2.92 -8.09
C GLY A 41 7.57 -1.58 -8.12
N ILE A 42 6.31 -1.63 -8.50
CA ILE A 42 5.40 -0.49 -8.51
C ILE A 42 4.07 -0.86 -7.84
N ALA A 43 3.42 0.14 -7.28
CA ALA A 43 1.98 0.07 -7.03
C ALA A 43 1.26 0.97 -8.04
N ILE A 44 0.16 0.45 -8.61
CA ILE A 44 -0.74 1.23 -9.46
C ILE A 44 -1.94 1.65 -8.62
N GLY A 45 -2.30 2.92 -8.71
CA GLY A 45 -3.44 3.47 -7.99
C GLY A 45 -4.03 4.70 -8.69
N ALA A 46 -5.10 5.23 -8.11
CA ALA A 46 -5.81 6.40 -8.65
C ALA A 46 -6.15 6.26 -10.14
N VAL A 47 -6.48 5.05 -10.59
CA VAL A 47 -6.88 4.79 -11.98
C VAL A 47 -8.22 5.46 -12.23
N HIS A 48 -8.24 6.38 -13.18
CA HIS A 48 -9.43 7.13 -13.54
C HIS A 48 -9.61 7.18 -15.06
N THR A 49 -10.86 7.07 -15.50
CA THR A 49 -11.26 7.35 -16.87
C THR A 49 -12.48 8.26 -16.85
N VAL A 50 -12.40 9.33 -17.62
CA VAL A 50 -13.50 10.29 -17.80
C VAL A 50 -14.76 9.53 -18.20
N PRO A 51 -15.94 9.81 -17.61
CA PRO A 51 -17.15 9.00 -17.78
C PRO A 51 -17.52 8.70 -19.24
N GLU A 52 -17.42 9.69 -20.12
CA GLU A 52 -17.78 9.57 -21.54
C GLU A 52 -16.84 8.66 -22.34
N PHE A 53 -15.68 8.32 -21.77
CA PHE A 53 -14.67 7.46 -22.36
C PHE A 53 -14.55 6.09 -21.71
N ARG A 54 -15.39 5.80 -20.69
CA ARG A 54 -15.44 4.50 -20.04
C ARG A 54 -15.94 3.41 -21.00
N GLY A 55 -15.56 2.17 -20.71
CA GLY A 55 -15.94 1.02 -21.53
C GLY A 55 -15.22 0.91 -22.88
N ARG A 56 -14.28 1.82 -23.19
CA ARG A 56 -13.52 1.84 -24.45
C ARG A 56 -12.10 1.27 -24.32
N GLY A 57 -11.74 0.69 -23.19
CA GLY A 57 -10.45 0.04 -22.98
C GLY A 57 -9.27 0.98 -22.66
N PHE A 58 -9.48 2.27 -22.42
CA PHE A 58 -8.38 3.21 -22.17
C PHE A 58 -7.61 2.91 -20.88
N ALA A 59 -8.30 2.57 -19.78
CA ALA A 59 -7.60 2.25 -18.52
C ALA A 59 -6.77 0.97 -18.63
N PRO A 60 -7.26 -0.16 -19.15
CA PRO A 60 -6.44 -1.34 -19.43
C PRO A 60 -5.20 -1.02 -20.26
N GLN A 61 -5.36 -0.33 -21.38
CA GLN A 61 -4.24 0.03 -22.24
C GLN A 61 -3.20 0.91 -21.53
N LEU A 62 -3.64 1.85 -20.68
CA LEU A 62 -2.72 2.69 -19.93
C LEU A 62 -1.97 1.89 -18.87
N ILE A 63 -2.62 0.93 -18.19
CA ILE A 63 -1.99 0.02 -17.24
C ILE A 63 -0.92 -0.81 -17.95
N GLU A 64 -1.26 -1.49 -19.02
CA GLU A 64 -0.34 -2.31 -19.81
C GLU A 64 0.86 -1.51 -20.32
N TRP A 65 0.61 -0.31 -20.81
CA TRP A 65 1.67 0.58 -21.28
C TRP A 65 2.59 1.00 -20.13
N THR A 66 2.02 1.39 -18.99
CA THR A 66 2.78 1.76 -17.79
C THR A 66 3.67 0.61 -17.31
N GLU A 67 3.12 -0.61 -17.24
CA GLU A 67 3.88 -1.79 -16.84
C GLU A 67 4.99 -2.13 -17.82
N SER A 68 4.73 -1.97 -19.13
CA SER A 68 5.75 -2.17 -20.16
C SER A 68 6.89 -1.16 -20.04
N ASP A 69 6.57 0.11 -19.82
CA ASP A 69 7.56 1.17 -19.59
C ASP A 69 8.39 0.90 -18.32
N GLN A 70 7.74 0.57 -17.24
CA GLN A 70 8.41 0.27 -15.96
C GLN A 70 9.25 -1.01 -16.02
N ARG A 71 8.81 -2.02 -16.76
CA ARG A 71 9.59 -3.25 -17.01
C ARG A 71 10.90 -2.96 -17.74
N GLN A 72 10.91 -2.03 -18.70
CA GLN A 72 12.13 -1.59 -19.38
C GLN A 72 13.11 -0.91 -18.41
N GLN A 73 12.63 -0.38 -17.29
CA GLN A 73 13.42 0.23 -16.23
C GLN A 73 13.82 -0.77 -15.12
N GLY A 74 13.57 -2.07 -15.32
CA GLY A 74 13.96 -3.14 -14.40
C GLY A 74 12.94 -3.44 -13.30
N VAL A 75 11.71 -2.93 -13.42
CA VAL A 75 10.61 -3.29 -12.51
C VAL A 75 10.11 -4.70 -12.82
N THR A 76 10.00 -5.53 -11.79
CA THR A 76 9.63 -6.94 -11.90
C THR A 76 8.29 -7.27 -11.24
N VAL A 77 7.77 -6.38 -10.41
CA VAL A 77 6.54 -6.59 -9.63
C VAL A 77 5.60 -5.41 -9.80
N SER A 78 4.34 -5.69 -10.11
CA SER A 78 3.24 -4.71 -10.08
C SER A 78 2.21 -5.13 -9.04
N LEU A 79 1.77 -4.19 -8.22
CA LEU A 79 0.77 -4.37 -7.17
C LEU A 79 -0.33 -3.34 -7.32
N LEU A 80 -1.55 -3.71 -6.97
CA LEU A 80 -2.64 -2.76 -6.78
C LEU A 80 -3.61 -3.23 -5.69
N TYR A 81 -4.34 -2.27 -5.14
CA TYR A 81 -5.52 -2.51 -4.32
C TYR A 81 -6.74 -2.01 -5.09
N SER A 82 -7.84 -2.77 -5.07
CA SER A 82 -9.00 -2.46 -5.89
C SER A 82 -10.30 -2.55 -5.11
N ASP A 83 -11.17 -1.56 -5.35
CA ASP A 83 -12.56 -1.55 -4.90
C ASP A 83 -13.52 -2.12 -5.95
N ILE A 84 -13.02 -2.45 -7.16
CA ILE A 84 -13.81 -3.08 -8.23
C ILE A 84 -13.57 -4.60 -8.26
N PRO A 85 -14.43 -5.38 -8.92
CA PRO A 85 -14.30 -6.83 -8.99
C PRO A 85 -12.94 -7.28 -9.51
N GLN A 86 -12.37 -8.30 -8.89
CA GLN A 86 -11.02 -8.82 -9.17
C GLN A 86 -10.86 -9.30 -10.61
N GLU A 87 -11.93 -9.81 -11.22
CA GLU A 87 -11.93 -10.33 -12.60
C GLU A 87 -11.52 -9.28 -13.64
N TYR A 88 -11.67 -8.00 -13.30
CA TYR A 88 -11.19 -6.92 -14.16
C TYR A 88 -9.66 -6.93 -14.28
N TYR A 89 -8.95 -7.07 -13.16
CA TYR A 89 -7.50 -7.08 -13.14
C TYR A 89 -6.91 -8.45 -13.47
N GLU A 90 -7.61 -9.54 -13.18
CA GLU A 90 -7.21 -10.88 -13.62
C GLU A 90 -7.08 -10.97 -15.14
N ARG A 91 -7.95 -10.30 -15.89
CA ARG A 91 -7.85 -10.18 -17.36
C ARG A 91 -6.61 -9.41 -17.83
N LEU A 92 -6.00 -8.61 -16.98
CA LEU A 92 -4.74 -7.90 -17.22
C LEU A 92 -3.52 -8.69 -16.71
N GLY A 93 -3.72 -9.92 -16.24
CA GLY A 93 -2.65 -10.79 -15.76
C GLY A 93 -2.31 -10.67 -14.28
N TYR A 94 -3.08 -9.91 -13.51
CA TYR A 94 -2.92 -9.85 -12.06
C TYR A 94 -3.43 -11.12 -11.38
N LEU A 95 -2.75 -11.50 -10.31
CA LEU A 95 -3.17 -12.59 -9.45
C LEU A 95 -3.69 -12.03 -8.13
N VAL A 96 -4.76 -12.65 -7.63
CA VAL A 96 -5.31 -12.27 -6.33
C VAL A 96 -4.38 -12.72 -5.23
N CYS A 97 -3.90 -11.76 -4.42
CA CYS A 97 -3.19 -12.03 -3.19
C CYS A 97 -4.19 -12.03 -2.03
N PRO A 98 -4.40 -13.13 -1.32
CA PRO A 98 -5.27 -13.15 -0.15
C PRO A 98 -4.77 -12.15 0.89
N SER A 99 -5.65 -11.28 1.34
CA SER A 99 -5.40 -10.38 2.46
C SER A 99 -6.50 -10.52 3.50
N TRP A 100 -6.17 -10.28 4.74
CA TRP A 100 -7.09 -10.38 5.86
C TRP A 100 -7.19 -9.04 6.56
N GLU A 101 -8.40 -8.57 6.78
CA GLU A 101 -8.70 -7.40 7.57
C GLU A 101 -9.63 -7.81 8.71
N ALA A 102 -9.29 -7.44 9.93
CA ALA A 102 -10.15 -7.61 11.09
C ALA A 102 -10.63 -6.24 11.56
N LYS A 103 -11.95 -6.09 11.67
CA LYS A 103 -12.57 -4.92 12.31
C LYS A 103 -13.04 -5.33 13.70
N ILE A 104 -12.52 -4.66 14.71
CA ILE A 104 -12.91 -4.89 16.10
C ILE A 104 -13.65 -3.65 16.57
N GLU A 105 -14.89 -3.83 17.05
CA GLU A 105 -15.63 -2.73 17.68
C GLU A 105 -14.92 -2.28 18.97
N THR A 106 -14.90 -0.98 19.19
CA THR A 106 -14.16 -0.37 20.32
C THR A 106 -14.52 -1.00 21.67
N ALA A 107 -15.80 -1.28 21.90
CA ALA A 107 -16.25 -1.92 23.15
C ALA A 107 -15.69 -3.34 23.33
N ALA A 108 -15.65 -4.15 22.25
CA ALA A 108 -15.07 -5.48 22.26
C ALA A 108 -13.53 -5.44 22.41
N ALA A 109 -12.88 -4.47 21.78
CA ALA A 109 -11.44 -4.24 21.93
C ALA A 109 -11.07 -3.89 23.38
N PHE A 110 -11.83 -3.01 24.04
CA PHE A 110 -11.62 -2.66 25.45
C PHE A 110 -11.87 -3.86 26.38
N ALA A 111 -12.89 -4.67 26.11
CA ALA A 111 -13.15 -5.88 26.92
C ALA A 111 -12.00 -6.89 26.79
N ALA A 112 -11.55 -7.18 25.57
CA ALA A 112 -10.43 -8.08 25.33
C ALA A 112 -9.12 -7.57 25.94
N ALA A 113 -8.82 -6.28 25.78
CA ALA A 113 -7.65 -5.65 26.38
C ALA A 113 -7.68 -5.72 27.92
N ARG A 114 -8.86 -5.52 28.51
CA ARG A 114 -9.05 -5.62 29.97
C ARG A 114 -8.81 -7.05 30.48
N GLU A 115 -9.27 -8.06 29.76
CA GLU A 115 -9.05 -9.46 30.07
C GLU A 115 -7.57 -9.82 29.98
N LEU A 116 -6.88 -9.39 28.92
CA LEU A 116 -5.43 -9.55 28.76
C LEU A 116 -4.64 -8.92 29.91
N LEU A 117 -4.97 -7.70 30.29
CA LEU A 117 -4.33 -7.00 31.41
C LEU A 117 -4.58 -7.68 32.77
N GLN A 118 -5.74 -8.32 32.97
CA GLN A 118 -6.04 -9.07 34.17
C GLN A 118 -5.28 -10.41 34.24
N SER A 119 -5.09 -11.05 33.08
CA SER A 119 -4.36 -12.33 32.99
C SER A 119 -2.83 -12.17 32.97
N SER A 120 -2.33 -10.97 32.67
CA SER A 120 -0.90 -10.65 32.57
C SER A 120 -0.62 -9.30 33.22
N PRO A 121 -0.55 -9.19 34.54
CA PRO A 121 -0.41 -7.91 35.24
C PRO A 121 0.91 -7.17 34.93
N GLU A 122 1.89 -7.84 34.32
CA GLU A 122 3.14 -7.24 33.88
C GLU A 122 3.02 -6.59 32.49
N CYS A 123 1.92 -6.85 31.75
CA CYS A 123 1.65 -6.22 30.46
C CYS A 123 1.04 -4.84 30.66
N GLY A 124 1.68 -3.86 30.07
CA GLY A 124 1.18 -2.48 30.06
C GLY A 124 1.10 -1.94 28.64
N PHE A 125 0.10 -1.11 28.37
CA PHE A 125 0.06 -0.35 27.12
C PHE A 125 0.89 0.90 27.25
N GLU A 126 1.91 1.05 26.42
CA GLU A 126 2.65 2.29 26.28
C GLU A 126 2.18 3.03 25.03
N ARG A 127 1.64 4.26 25.24
CA ARG A 127 1.33 5.16 24.11
C ARG A 127 2.61 5.64 23.46
N ILE A 128 2.74 5.40 22.17
CA ILE A 128 3.93 5.75 21.43
C ILE A 128 3.78 7.12 20.77
N SER A 129 4.74 8.01 20.99
CA SER A 129 4.88 9.19 20.14
C SER A 129 5.33 8.74 18.74
N ARG A 130 4.52 9.02 17.75
CA ARG A 130 4.63 8.75 16.33
C ARG A 130 6.06 8.94 15.77
N PHE A 131 6.75 10.02 16.16
CA PHE A 131 8.09 10.34 15.67
C PHE A 131 9.23 9.73 16.49
N LYS A 132 9.00 9.47 17.78
CA LYS A 132 10.04 8.96 18.67
C LYS A 132 10.29 7.45 18.54
N LYS A 133 9.31 6.69 18.03
CA LYS A 133 9.38 5.22 18.02
C LYS A 133 9.25 4.59 16.62
N ARG A 134 9.47 5.37 15.53
CA ARG A 134 9.52 4.83 14.17
C ARG A 134 10.45 3.62 14.03
N PRO A 135 11.68 3.64 14.57
CA PRO A 135 12.56 2.47 14.50
C PRO A 135 11.92 1.21 15.13
N THR A 136 11.19 1.38 16.23
CA THR A 136 10.49 0.27 16.89
C THR A 136 9.41 -0.32 15.98
N LEU A 137 8.59 0.52 15.35
CA LEU A 137 7.54 0.07 14.43
C LEU A 137 8.13 -0.63 13.20
N ALA A 138 9.24 -0.14 12.66
CA ALA A 138 9.94 -0.78 11.56
C ALA A 138 10.48 -2.16 11.97
N THR A 139 11.12 -2.25 13.13
CA THR A 139 11.63 -3.52 13.66
C THR A 139 10.51 -4.53 13.90
N LEU A 140 9.39 -4.10 14.47
CA LEU A 140 8.21 -4.97 14.68
C LEU A 140 7.64 -5.46 13.35
N TYR A 141 7.56 -4.58 12.36
CA TYR A 141 7.14 -4.97 11.02
C TYR A 141 8.06 -6.01 10.41
N ASP A 142 9.37 -5.78 10.45
CA ASP A 142 10.35 -6.70 9.88
C ASP A 142 10.36 -8.04 10.60
N ASN A 143 10.28 -8.06 11.92
CA ASN A 143 10.23 -9.29 12.71
C ASN A 143 8.96 -10.09 12.43
N TYR A 144 7.80 -9.43 12.41
CA TYR A 144 6.52 -10.08 12.13
C TYR A 144 6.49 -10.70 10.73
N HIS A 145 7.12 -10.04 9.76
CA HIS A 145 7.12 -10.46 8.37
C HIS A 145 8.37 -11.25 7.97
N ALA A 146 9.26 -11.58 8.91
CA ALA A 146 10.53 -12.27 8.61
C ALA A 146 10.33 -13.61 7.89
N SER A 147 9.24 -14.33 8.23
CA SER A 147 8.88 -15.62 7.62
C SER A 147 8.02 -15.51 6.36
N LYS A 148 7.61 -14.30 5.95
CA LYS A 148 6.77 -14.13 4.77
C LYS A 148 7.61 -14.15 3.50
N GLU A 149 7.13 -14.88 2.50
CA GLU A 149 7.81 -14.99 1.19
C GLU A 149 7.76 -13.70 0.38
N ILE A 150 6.70 -12.91 0.56
CA ILE A 150 6.48 -11.65 -0.17
C ILE A 150 6.08 -10.57 0.83
N LEU A 151 6.78 -9.46 0.79
CA LEU A 151 6.40 -8.28 1.55
C LEU A 151 6.87 -6.98 0.85
N ILE A 152 6.19 -5.87 1.14
CA ILE A 152 6.65 -4.55 0.76
C ILE A 152 7.79 -4.14 1.70
N ASN A 153 8.95 -3.84 1.15
CA ASN A 153 10.06 -3.29 1.92
C ASN A 153 9.78 -1.81 2.22
N ARG A 154 9.58 -1.48 3.49
CA ARG A 154 9.21 -0.14 3.92
C ARG A 154 10.46 0.66 4.28
N ASP A 155 10.95 1.44 3.31
CA ASP A 155 12.03 2.39 3.57
C ASP A 155 11.57 3.57 4.46
N GLU A 156 12.50 4.43 4.83
CA GLU A 156 12.22 5.58 5.68
C GLU A 156 11.11 6.48 5.14
N ALA A 157 11.15 6.79 3.85
CA ALA A 157 10.15 7.64 3.20
C ALA A 157 8.76 6.98 3.17
N TYR A 158 8.72 5.66 3.01
CA TYR A 158 7.46 4.92 3.07
C TYR A 158 6.87 4.95 4.49
N TRP A 159 7.70 4.78 5.52
CA TRP A 159 7.25 4.91 6.91
C TRP A 159 6.75 6.33 7.23
N GLU A 160 7.45 7.34 6.78
CA GLU A 160 7.00 8.73 6.94
C GLU A 160 5.65 8.98 6.26
N PHE A 161 5.46 8.45 5.04
CA PHE A 161 4.18 8.53 4.36
C PHE A 161 3.06 7.83 5.14
N LEU A 162 3.27 6.60 5.60
CA LEU A 162 2.26 5.86 6.37
C LEU A 162 1.87 6.60 7.63
N LEU A 163 2.85 7.09 8.37
CA LEU A 163 2.61 7.83 9.60
C LEU A 163 1.97 9.20 9.36
N ALA A 164 2.18 9.80 8.19
CA ALA A 164 1.57 11.08 7.82
C ALA A 164 0.17 10.95 7.22
N LYS A 165 -0.18 9.79 6.69
CA LYS A 165 -1.47 9.54 6.04
C LYS A 165 -2.65 9.68 7.00
N GLN A 166 -2.47 9.27 8.24
CA GLN A 166 -3.47 9.31 9.30
C GLN A 166 -2.89 10.04 10.52
N PRO A 167 -2.95 11.38 10.53
CA PRO A 167 -2.27 12.19 11.54
C PRO A 167 -2.85 12.03 12.94
N ASP A 168 -4.08 11.60 13.04
CA ASP A 168 -4.81 11.47 14.32
C ASP A 168 -4.73 10.04 14.91
N ASP A 169 -4.08 9.10 14.20
CA ASP A 169 -3.90 7.75 14.71
C ASP A 169 -3.01 7.72 15.95
N GLU A 170 -3.45 6.97 16.92
CA GLU A 170 -2.68 6.66 18.13
C GLU A 170 -2.06 5.28 18.02
N TYR A 171 -0.80 5.19 18.45
CA TYR A 171 -0.04 3.95 18.44
C TYR A 171 0.26 3.51 19.87
N PHE A 172 0.06 2.21 20.13
CA PHE A 172 0.32 1.61 21.41
C PHE A 172 1.20 0.38 21.23
N LEU A 173 2.12 0.16 22.19
CA LEU A 173 2.87 -1.09 22.35
C LEU A 173 2.28 -1.84 23.53
N LEU A 174 2.17 -3.14 23.40
CA LEU A 174 1.83 -4.10 24.44
C LEU A 174 3.10 -4.81 24.91
#